data_ae66b6123edb04fc1f8cb284ab3d99a3
#
_entry.id   ae66b6123edb04fc1f8cb284ab3d99a3
#
_cell.length_a   1.000
_cell.length_b   1.000
_cell.length_c   1.000
_cell.angle_alpha   90.00
_cell.angle_beta   90.00
_cell.angle_gamma   90.00
#
_symmetry.space_group_name_H-M   'P 1'
#
loop_
_entity.id
_entity.type
_entity.pdbx_description
1 polymer ?
#
loop_
_entity_poly.entity_id
_entity_poly.type
_entity_poly.pdbx_seq_one_letter_code
_entity_poly.pdbx_strand_id
1 'polypeptide(L)'
;MRKKFKYIFFFYLIINIFSISAGSENFFKKGLKLYEDKKYEDARFMFERSIVFNPKDSSSYLYLAKIYNIEEDQTKEEKNLESTLLIEPDNEEAILMSMKIALEKSNYEKVKKLSKTFTKVCNDLCEENKKILDSLTNIEPKNDS
;
A
#
# COMPACT_ATOMS: atom_id res chain seq x y z
N MET A 1 -12.12 -44.88 -19.15
CA MET A 1 -11.81 -44.48 -17.76
C MET A 1 -10.76 -43.36 -17.64
N ARG A 2 -9.69 -43.31 -18.44
CA ARG A 2 -8.62 -42.28 -18.35
C ARG A 2 -9.06 -40.82 -18.56
N LYS A 3 -10.06 -40.55 -19.40
CA LYS A 3 -10.54 -39.18 -19.68
C LYS A 3 -11.32 -38.58 -18.51
N LYS A 4 -12.15 -39.34 -17.80
CA LYS A 4 -12.92 -38.87 -16.64
C LYS A 4 -12.04 -38.50 -15.46
N PHE A 5 -10.89 -39.17 -15.27
CA PHE A 5 -9.94 -38.89 -14.19
C PHE A 5 -9.24 -37.54 -14.38
N LYS A 6 -8.94 -37.15 -15.65
CA LYS A 6 -8.35 -35.83 -15.96
C LYS A 6 -9.28 -34.67 -15.60
N TYR A 7 -10.57 -34.80 -15.84
CA TYR A 7 -11.56 -33.75 -15.51
C TYR A 7 -11.78 -33.62 -14.01
N ILE A 8 -11.75 -34.71 -13.25
CA ILE A 8 -11.88 -34.69 -11.79
C ILE A 8 -10.64 -33.99 -11.17
N PHE A 9 -9.45 -34.29 -11.67
CA PHE A 9 -8.21 -33.67 -11.19
C PHE A 9 -8.15 -32.17 -11.52
N PHE A 10 -8.61 -31.76 -12.70
CA PHE A 10 -8.70 -30.37 -13.13
C PHE A 10 -9.74 -29.58 -12.31
N PHE A 11 -10.87 -30.22 -12.00
CA PHE A 11 -11.92 -29.63 -11.16
C PHE A 11 -11.44 -29.45 -9.70
N TYR A 12 -10.67 -30.39 -9.18
CA TYR A 12 -10.08 -30.32 -7.84
C TYR A 12 -9.03 -29.20 -7.74
N LEU A 13 -8.25 -28.97 -8.77
CA LEU A 13 -7.28 -27.86 -8.86
C LEU A 13 -7.99 -26.49 -8.85
N ILE A 14 -9.10 -26.34 -9.57
CA ILE A 14 -9.86 -25.08 -9.64
C ILE A 14 -10.50 -24.76 -8.28
N ILE A 15 -11.03 -25.75 -7.56
CA ILE A 15 -11.66 -25.54 -6.25
C ILE A 15 -10.63 -25.05 -5.21
N ASN A 16 -9.40 -25.56 -5.26
CA ASN A 16 -8.35 -25.12 -4.33
C ASN A 16 -7.91 -23.67 -4.55
N ILE A 17 -7.89 -23.18 -5.79
CA ILE A 17 -7.54 -21.79 -6.10
C ILE A 17 -8.59 -20.81 -5.55
N PHE A 18 -9.87 -21.18 -5.62
CA PHE A 18 -10.97 -20.33 -5.15
C PHE A 18 -10.98 -20.18 -3.61
N SER A 19 -10.55 -21.21 -2.89
CA SER A 19 -10.52 -21.21 -1.41
C SER A 19 -9.45 -20.26 -0.83
N ILE A 20 -8.35 -20.01 -1.55
CA ILE A 20 -7.25 -19.15 -1.10
C ILE A 20 -7.68 -17.68 -1.12
N SER A 21 -8.40 -17.25 -2.15
CA SER A 21 -8.87 -15.86 -2.29
C SER A 21 -9.88 -15.44 -1.21
N ALA A 22 -10.79 -16.36 -0.82
CA ALA A 22 -11.79 -16.08 0.21
C ALA A 22 -11.19 -15.88 1.61
N GLY A 23 -10.03 -16.49 1.90
CA GLY A 23 -9.32 -16.34 3.17
C GLY A 23 -8.72 -14.93 3.32
N SER A 24 -8.08 -14.42 2.29
CA SER A 24 -7.47 -13.09 2.28
C SER A 24 -8.49 -11.98 2.53
N GLU A 25 -9.60 -11.98 1.79
CA GLU A 25 -10.65 -10.96 1.94
C GLU A 25 -11.23 -10.92 3.36
N ASN A 26 -11.36 -12.06 4.02
CA ASN A 26 -11.84 -12.12 5.40
C ASN A 26 -10.84 -11.50 6.38
N PHE A 27 -9.52 -11.75 6.21
CA PHE A 27 -8.50 -11.17 7.08
C PHE A 27 -8.37 -9.67 6.87
N PHE A 28 -8.40 -9.18 5.63
CA PHE A 28 -8.40 -7.75 5.34
C PHE A 28 -9.58 -7.03 6.01
N LYS A 29 -10.81 -7.51 5.83
CA LYS A 29 -12.01 -6.91 6.45
C LYS A 29 -11.94 -6.87 7.97
N LYS A 30 -11.41 -7.93 8.60
CA LYS A 30 -11.18 -7.95 10.05
C LYS A 30 -10.13 -6.93 10.47
N GLY A 31 -9.02 -6.85 9.73
CA GLY A 31 -7.97 -5.87 9.95
C GLY A 31 -8.50 -4.45 9.86
N LEU A 32 -9.32 -4.15 8.85
CA LEU A 32 -9.92 -2.83 8.66
C LEU A 32 -10.78 -2.43 9.87
N LYS A 33 -11.67 -3.31 10.33
CA LYS A 33 -12.50 -3.06 11.51
C LYS A 33 -11.64 -2.79 12.75
N LEU A 34 -10.59 -3.57 12.97
CA LEU A 34 -9.69 -3.40 14.11
C LEU A 34 -8.91 -2.07 14.00
N TYR A 35 -8.52 -1.68 12.80
CA TYR A 35 -7.87 -0.40 12.52
C TYR A 35 -8.79 0.78 12.85
N GLU A 36 -10.05 0.72 12.43
CA GLU A 36 -11.09 1.72 12.76
C GLU A 36 -11.34 1.80 14.27
N ASP A 37 -11.31 0.65 14.96
CA ASP A 37 -11.40 0.55 16.44
C ASP A 37 -10.09 0.99 17.15
N LYS A 38 -9.05 1.44 16.40
CA LYS A 38 -7.71 1.82 16.87
C LYS A 38 -6.95 0.71 17.60
N LYS A 39 -7.29 -0.54 17.31
CA LYS A 39 -6.59 -1.74 17.81
C LYS A 39 -5.47 -2.12 16.82
N TYR A 40 -4.45 -1.25 16.75
CA TYR A 40 -3.45 -1.30 15.68
C TYR A 40 -2.62 -2.59 15.66
N GLU A 41 -2.26 -3.13 16.84
CA GLU A 41 -1.51 -4.39 16.92
C GLU A 41 -2.32 -5.57 16.36
N ASP A 42 -3.58 -5.70 16.74
CA ASP A 42 -4.47 -6.74 16.23
C ASP A 42 -4.77 -6.54 14.73
N ALA A 43 -4.95 -5.28 14.29
CA ALA A 43 -5.15 -4.94 12.89
C ALA A 43 -3.93 -5.34 12.05
N ARG A 44 -2.71 -5.03 12.51
CA ARG A 44 -1.46 -5.42 11.89
C ARG A 44 -1.38 -6.92 11.67
N PHE A 45 -1.65 -7.71 12.71
CA PHE A 45 -1.67 -9.16 12.62
C PHE A 45 -2.65 -9.67 11.55
N MET A 46 -3.83 -9.05 11.42
CA MET A 46 -4.81 -9.42 10.40
C MET A 46 -4.35 -9.05 8.99
N PHE A 47 -3.75 -7.88 8.79
CA PHE A 47 -3.22 -7.47 7.48
C PHE A 47 -2.02 -8.35 7.06
N GLU A 48 -1.13 -8.68 7.99
CA GLU A 48 -0.03 -9.63 7.73
C GLU A 48 -0.56 -11.00 7.30
N ARG A 49 -1.62 -11.49 7.94
CA ARG A 49 -2.30 -12.73 7.50
C ARG A 49 -2.93 -12.59 6.13
N SER A 50 -3.57 -11.44 5.82
CA SER A 50 -4.12 -11.19 4.50
C SER A 50 -3.07 -11.35 3.41
N ILE A 51 -1.88 -10.77 3.62
CA ILE A 51 -0.75 -10.84 2.70
C ILE A 51 -0.23 -12.29 2.53
N VAL A 52 -0.21 -13.09 3.58
CA VAL A 52 0.17 -14.51 3.48
C VAL A 52 -0.75 -15.28 2.53
N PHE A 53 -2.05 -14.98 2.56
CA PHE A 53 -3.02 -15.62 1.66
C PHE A 53 -3.08 -14.98 0.26
N ASN A 54 -2.82 -13.69 0.18
CA ASN A 54 -2.77 -12.94 -1.08
C ASN A 54 -1.58 -11.95 -1.06
N PRO A 55 -0.40 -12.34 -1.52
CA PRO A 55 0.76 -11.46 -1.58
C PRO A 55 0.60 -10.23 -2.49
N LYS A 56 -0.47 -10.16 -3.28
CA LYS A 56 -0.82 -9.01 -4.14
C LYS A 56 -1.92 -8.13 -3.55
N ASP A 57 -2.21 -8.26 -2.27
CA ASP A 57 -3.16 -7.40 -1.58
C ASP A 57 -2.49 -6.06 -1.21
N SER A 58 -2.47 -5.13 -2.16
CA SER A 58 -1.91 -3.78 -2.01
C SER A 58 -2.53 -3.02 -0.85
N SER A 59 -3.83 -3.21 -0.62
CA SER A 59 -4.55 -2.55 0.47
C SER A 59 -4.02 -2.97 1.84
N SER A 60 -3.69 -4.26 2.04
CA SER A 60 -3.10 -4.72 3.30
C SER A 60 -1.72 -4.09 3.55
N TYR A 61 -0.88 -3.96 2.52
CA TYR A 61 0.40 -3.25 2.64
C TYR A 61 0.19 -1.77 2.97
N LEU A 62 -0.77 -1.10 2.33
CA LEU A 62 -1.08 0.30 2.61
C LEU A 62 -1.50 0.50 4.07
N TYR A 63 -2.39 -0.36 4.60
CA TYR A 63 -2.81 -0.26 6.00
C TYR A 63 -1.70 -0.61 6.98
N LEU A 64 -0.79 -1.52 6.63
CA LEU A 64 0.44 -1.75 7.42
C LEU A 64 1.32 -0.50 7.44
N ALA A 65 1.51 0.17 6.30
CA ALA A 65 2.25 1.42 6.26
C ALA A 65 1.62 2.49 7.16
N LYS A 66 0.28 2.64 7.14
CA LYS A 66 -0.44 3.57 8.03
C LYS A 66 -0.24 3.24 9.51
N ILE A 67 -0.23 1.96 9.87
CA ILE A 67 0.02 1.53 11.25
C ILE A 67 1.45 1.89 11.64
N TYR A 68 2.44 1.58 10.81
CA TYR A 68 3.83 1.90 11.09
C TYR A 68 4.11 3.41 11.12
N ASN A 69 3.36 4.22 10.36
CA ASN A 69 3.37 5.67 10.51
C ASN A 69 2.89 6.11 11.89
N ILE A 70 1.81 5.51 12.43
CA ILE A 70 1.31 5.78 13.79
C ILE A 70 2.31 5.31 14.85
N GLU A 71 3.01 4.21 14.61
CA GLU A 71 4.05 3.65 15.50
C GLU A 71 5.41 4.36 15.34
N GLU A 72 5.52 5.36 14.45
CA GLU A 72 6.76 6.10 14.12
C GLU A 72 7.90 5.20 13.62
N ASP A 73 7.58 4.00 13.07
CA ASP A 73 8.54 3.09 12.44
C ASP A 73 8.64 3.40 10.93
N GLN A 74 9.34 4.48 10.61
CA GLN A 74 9.48 4.96 9.24
C GLN A 74 10.10 3.92 8.29
N THR A 75 10.98 3.04 8.80
CA THR A 75 11.61 2.00 7.98
C THR A 75 10.60 0.98 7.48
N LYS A 76 9.70 0.53 8.37
CA LYS A 76 8.64 -0.41 7.98
C LYS A 76 7.54 0.28 7.18
N GLU A 77 7.24 1.53 7.49
CA GLU A 77 6.32 2.35 6.70
C GLU A 77 6.78 2.39 5.23
N GLU A 78 8.02 2.83 4.96
CA GLU A 78 8.56 2.91 3.60
C GLU A 78 8.51 1.57 2.87
N LYS A 79 8.93 0.49 3.53
CA LYS A 79 8.91 -0.84 2.93
C LYS A 79 7.50 -1.28 2.50
N ASN A 80 6.50 -0.98 3.29
CA ASN A 80 5.11 -1.33 2.97
C ASN A 80 4.54 -0.42 1.89
N LEU A 81 4.89 0.87 1.87
CA LEU A 81 4.55 1.78 0.77
C LEU A 81 5.18 1.34 -0.56
N GLU A 82 6.44 0.91 -0.55
CA GLU A 82 7.10 0.36 -1.73
C GLU A 82 6.37 -0.87 -2.26
N SER A 83 5.94 -1.78 -1.37
CA SER A 83 5.14 -2.95 -1.74
C SER A 83 3.79 -2.56 -2.33
N THR A 84 3.11 -1.57 -1.75
CA THR A 84 1.86 -1.01 -2.28
C THR A 84 2.06 -0.49 -3.69
N LEU A 85 3.07 0.37 -3.89
CA LEU A 85 3.34 1.00 -5.19
C LEU A 85 3.90 0.04 -6.25
N LEU A 86 4.49 -1.08 -5.83
CA LEU A 86 4.90 -2.14 -6.75
C LEU A 86 3.68 -2.87 -7.34
N ILE A 87 2.60 -3.00 -6.56
CA ILE A 87 1.37 -3.69 -6.95
C ILE A 87 0.39 -2.71 -7.62
N GLU A 88 0.23 -1.52 -7.05
CA GLU A 88 -0.63 -0.42 -7.52
C GLU A 88 0.19 0.86 -7.65
N PRO A 89 0.85 1.09 -8.80
CA PRO A 89 1.71 2.27 -9.01
C PRO A 89 0.98 3.61 -9.01
N ASP A 90 -0.34 3.57 -9.14
CA ASP A 90 -1.26 4.71 -9.18
C ASP A 90 -2.02 4.93 -7.86
N ASN A 91 -1.66 4.22 -6.80
CA ASN A 91 -2.28 4.40 -5.50
C ASN A 91 -1.94 5.77 -4.91
N GLU A 92 -2.91 6.68 -4.96
CA GLU A 92 -2.75 8.09 -4.58
C GLU A 92 -2.24 8.26 -3.15
N GLU A 93 -2.81 7.52 -2.21
CA GLU A 93 -2.45 7.65 -0.80
C GLU A 93 -1.02 7.17 -0.54
N ALA A 94 -0.61 6.05 -1.15
CA ALA A 94 0.76 5.54 -1.02
C ALA A 94 1.79 6.49 -1.64
N ILE A 95 1.47 7.14 -2.77
CA ILE A 95 2.35 8.14 -3.38
C ILE A 95 2.50 9.34 -2.45
N LEU A 96 1.40 9.88 -1.90
CA LEU A 96 1.42 11.03 -0.99
C LEU A 96 2.19 10.74 0.31
N MET A 97 1.98 9.57 0.92
CA MET A 97 2.74 9.16 2.10
C MET A 97 4.24 9.06 1.77
N SER A 98 4.59 8.48 0.62
CA SER A 98 5.99 8.40 0.17
C SER A 98 6.61 9.77 -0.11
N MET A 99 5.82 10.74 -0.60
CA MET A 99 6.28 12.12 -0.78
C MET A 99 6.55 12.81 0.56
N LYS A 100 5.68 12.63 1.56
CA LYS A 100 5.87 13.19 2.91
C LYS A 100 7.17 12.67 3.53
N ILE A 101 7.41 11.37 3.50
CA ILE A 101 8.66 10.77 3.98
C ILE A 101 9.88 11.31 3.21
N ALA A 102 9.78 11.43 1.89
CA ALA A 102 10.86 11.98 1.10
C ALA A 102 11.17 13.44 1.46
N LEU A 103 10.14 14.24 1.77
CA LEU A 103 10.29 15.63 2.23
C LEU A 103 10.98 15.70 3.59
N GLU A 104 10.57 14.88 4.54
CA GLU A 104 11.18 14.75 5.88
C GLU A 104 12.67 14.36 5.80
N LYS A 105 13.02 13.50 4.85
CA LYS A 105 14.41 13.09 4.56
C LYS A 105 15.17 14.07 3.70
N SER A 106 14.61 15.25 3.39
CA SER A 106 15.19 16.24 2.48
C SER A 106 15.56 15.68 1.09
N ASN A 107 14.87 14.61 0.66
CA ASN A 107 15.03 14.03 -0.66
C ASN A 107 14.11 14.74 -1.67
N TYR A 108 14.42 15.97 -1.99
CA TYR A 108 13.60 16.83 -2.83
C TYR A 108 13.41 16.31 -4.25
N GLU A 109 14.41 15.64 -4.80
CA GLU A 109 14.29 15.00 -6.12
C GLU A 109 13.26 13.87 -6.13
N LYS A 110 13.21 13.05 -5.06
CA LYS A 110 12.18 12.02 -4.90
C LYS A 110 10.79 12.65 -4.78
N VAL A 111 10.65 13.75 -4.05
CA VAL A 111 9.37 14.49 -3.94
C VAL A 111 8.90 14.95 -5.31
N LYS A 112 9.77 15.65 -6.08
CA LYS A 112 9.44 16.14 -7.43
C LYS A 112 9.05 15.01 -8.39
N LYS A 113 9.79 13.90 -8.34
CA LYS A 113 9.49 12.71 -9.16
C LYS A 113 8.12 12.11 -8.82
N LEU A 114 7.83 11.91 -7.55
CA LEU A 114 6.54 11.36 -7.09
C LEU A 114 5.39 12.32 -7.40
N SER A 115 5.56 13.64 -7.18
CA SER A 115 4.57 14.65 -7.53
C SER A 115 4.20 14.61 -9.02
N LYS A 116 5.21 14.48 -9.90
CA LYS A 116 4.98 14.34 -11.35
C LYS A 116 4.19 13.08 -11.70
N THR A 117 4.40 11.98 -10.97
CA THR A 117 3.60 10.75 -11.12
C THR A 117 2.19 10.99 -10.61
N PHE A 118 2.07 11.56 -9.42
CA PHE A 118 0.79 11.82 -8.76
C PHE A 118 -0.14 12.71 -9.60
N THR A 119 0.37 13.77 -10.21
CA THR A 119 -0.41 14.68 -11.08
C THR A 119 -1.07 13.96 -12.26
N LYS A 120 -0.54 12.81 -12.67
CA LYS A 120 -1.10 12.04 -13.79
C LYS A 120 -2.20 11.07 -13.37
N VAL A 121 -2.23 10.69 -12.09
CA VAL A 121 -3.10 9.63 -11.58
C VAL A 121 -4.11 10.14 -10.57
N CYS A 122 -3.92 11.34 -10.01
CA CYS A 122 -4.77 11.83 -8.95
C CYS A 122 -6.21 12.08 -9.43
N ASN A 123 -7.17 11.68 -8.59
CA ASN A 123 -8.60 11.91 -8.76
C ASN A 123 -9.17 12.67 -7.55
N ASP A 124 -8.93 12.14 -6.35
CA ASP A 124 -9.54 12.64 -5.11
C ASP A 124 -8.59 13.49 -4.26
N LEU A 125 -7.29 13.22 -4.29
CA LEU A 125 -6.29 13.81 -3.40
C LEU A 125 -5.41 14.86 -4.07
N CYS A 126 -5.82 15.41 -5.23
CA CYS A 126 -5.00 16.34 -6.02
C CYS A 126 -4.53 17.58 -5.26
N GLU A 127 -5.34 18.12 -4.34
CA GLU A 127 -4.98 19.28 -3.52
C GLU A 127 -3.84 19.00 -2.53
N GLU A 128 -3.70 17.75 -2.08
CA GLU A 128 -2.63 17.38 -1.15
C GLU A 128 -1.25 17.46 -1.81
N ASN A 129 -1.16 17.15 -3.10
CA ASN A 129 0.08 17.31 -3.88
C ASN A 129 0.54 18.78 -3.87
N LYS A 130 -0.39 19.71 -4.06
CA LYS A 130 -0.08 21.14 -4.05
C LYS A 130 0.48 21.57 -2.70
N LYS A 131 -0.14 21.14 -1.59
CA LYS A 131 0.35 21.47 -0.23
C LYS A 131 1.79 20.97 0.00
N ILE A 132 2.11 19.74 -0.49
CA ILE A 132 3.46 19.19 -0.37
C ILE A 132 4.45 20.00 -1.22
N LEU A 133 4.08 20.41 -2.45
CA LEU A 133 4.94 21.23 -3.30
C LEU A 133 5.15 22.63 -2.74
N ASP A 134 4.12 23.25 -2.16
CA ASP A 134 4.24 24.53 -1.47
C ASP A 134 5.22 24.42 -0.27
N SER A 135 5.14 23.32 0.48
CA SER A 135 6.09 23.04 1.56
C SER A 135 7.52 22.87 1.03
N LEU A 136 7.68 22.15 -0.09
CA LEU A 136 8.96 21.94 -0.75
C LEU A 136 9.60 23.27 -1.16
N THR A 137 8.83 24.19 -1.78
CA THR A 137 9.35 25.50 -2.23
C THR A 137 9.82 26.38 -1.08
N ASN A 138 9.27 26.17 0.12
CA ASN A 138 9.66 26.92 1.32
C ASN A 138 10.92 26.36 2.00
N ILE A 139 11.23 25.08 1.80
CA ILE A 139 12.30 24.36 2.51
C ILE A 139 13.53 24.15 1.61
N GLU A 140 13.31 23.95 0.30
CA GLU A 140 14.41 23.67 -0.63
C GLU A 140 15.34 24.90 -0.73
N PRO A 141 16.65 24.73 -0.49
CA PRO A 141 17.60 25.82 -0.64
C PRO A 141 17.55 26.35 -2.07
N LYS A 142 17.33 27.66 -2.25
CA LYS A 142 17.47 28.29 -3.55
C LYS A 142 18.94 28.22 -3.93
N ASN A 143 19.27 27.45 -4.96
CA ASN A 143 20.57 27.53 -5.58
C ASN A 143 20.64 28.88 -6.34
N ASP A 144 21.07 29.94 -5.66
CA ASP A 144 21.47 31.18 -6.30
C ASP A 144 22.80 30.90 -7.04
N SER A 145 22.68 30.56 -8.32
CA SER A 145 23.80 30.44 -9.26
C SER A 145 23.88 31.69 -10.11
#